data_1307f7ad89582fda686ab181c433d7d3
#
_entry.id   1307f7ad89582fda686ab181c433d7d3
#
_cell.length_a   1.000
_cell.length_b   1.000
_cell.length_c   1.000
_cell.angle_alpha   90.00
_cell.angle_beta   90.00
_cell.angle_gamma   90.00
#
_symmetry.space_group_name_H-M   'P 1'
#
loop_
_entity.id
_entity.type
_entity.pdbx_description
1 polymer ?
#
loop_
_entity_poly.entity_id
_entity_poly.type
_entity_poly.pdbx_seq_one_letter_code
_entity_poly.pdbx_strand_id
1 'polypeptide(L)'
;PKDVNELKPYYLAWQGGDWANRTQCMVAGTNDWRQNHAAYNRGEMDKWAMANTPYSIGYVHEADIPVQYKLAEAFTVGDMYYESIMSSTAPNRVSWFSGTINPPKGSKVNGTNKHMGGPTLDNRDSVGCERTDSGKPFSCVPLRWKTVPEYLQEAGISWRVYQDKDNFGDDPLVMWKQYQTSAKKKGDLAQRGTSFPGLQKFFDDARDGKLPEVSYIVAPMQLSEHPPYMPMDGAWIQGEVAKAVMHGKNWDSTALIYSYDETGGWADHVVSPYPPQSEESEWIEDPYDKSNGITPIGPGFRLPFYIVSPWT
;
A
#
# COMPACT_ATOMS: atom_id res chain seq x y z
N PRO A 1 5.77 -22.16 -30.10
CA PRO A 1 4.39 -21.82 -30.32
C PRO A 1 4.35 -20.68 -31.33
N LYS A 2 3.67 -20.90 -32.44
CA LYS A 2 3.47 -19.85 -33.43
C LYS A 2 2.46 -18.87 -32.84
N ASP A 3 2.82 -17.61 -32.81
CA ASP A 3 1.96 -16.46 -32.57
C ASP A 3 0.88 -16.64 -31.50
N VAL A 4 1.31 -16.66 -30.24
CA VAL A 4 0.36 -16.51 -29.12
C VAL A 4 0.07 -15.01 -29.03
N ASN A 5 -0.94 -14.54 -29.75
CA ASN A 5 -1.41 -13.17 -29.70
C ASN A 5 -2.23 -12.88 -28.44
N GLU A 6 -2.48 -13.89 -27.61
CA GLU A 6 -3.32 -13.80 -26.43
C GLU A 6 -2.78 -14.72 -25.32
N LEU A 7 -2.48 -14.14 -24.16
CA LEU A 7 -2.15 -14.87 -22.95
C LEU A 7 -3.34 -14.75 -21.96
N LYS A 8 -3.92 -15.89 -21.59
CA LYS A 8 -5.04 -15.94 -20.64
C LYS A 8 -4.55 -16.12 -19.22
N PRO A 9 -5.29 -15.64 -18.20
CA PRO A 9 -5.00 -15.96 -16.81
C PRO A 9 -4.87 -17.46 -16.58
N TYR A 10 -3.88 -17.85 -15.79
CA TYR A 10 -3.57 -19.26 -15.55
C TYR A 10 -3.20 -19.52 -14.08
N TYR A 11 -3.50 -20.72 -13.60
CA TYR A 11 -3.08 -21.15 -12.27
C TYR A 11 -1.56 -21.32 -12.22
N LEU A 12 -0.89 -20.70 -11.25
CA LEU A 12 0.58 -20.68 -11.18
C LEU A 12 1.21 -22.07 -11.08
N ALA A 13 0.54 -23.02 -10.42
CA ALA A 13 1.02 -24.40 -10.30
C ALA A 13 0.41 -25.37 -11.34
N TRP A 14 -0.13 -24.89 -12.47
CA TRP A 14 -0.80 -25.72 -13.48
C TRP A 14 0.07 -26.83 -14.06
N GLN A 15 1.37 -26.68 -14.08
CA GLN A 15 2.30 -27.71 -14.55
C GLN A 15 2.65 -28.74 -13.47
N GLY A 16 2.13 -28.60 -12.24
CA GLY A 16 2.56 -29.40 -11.10
C GLY A 16 3.97 -29.07 -10.64
N GLY A 17 4.57 -29.96 -9.87
CA GLY A 17 5.90 -29.78 -9.28
C GLY A 17 5.83 -29.33 -7.83
N ASP A 18 6.90 -28.74 -7.33
CA ASP A 18 6.96 -28.24 -5.96
C ASP A 18 5.98 -27.07 -5.77
N TRP A 19 4.99 -27.28 -4.91
CA TRP A 19 3.93 -26.30 -4.65
C TRP A 19 4.47 -24.95 -4.15
N ALA A 20 5.40 -24.96 -3.19
CA ALA A 20 5.95 -23.73 -2.64
C ALA A 20 6.71 -22.93 -3.69
N ASN A 21 7.48 -23.58 -4.54
CA ASN A 21 8.19 -22.92 -5.63
C ASN A 21 7.25 -22.35 -6.70
N ARG A 22 6.02 -22.84 -6.81
CA ARG A 22 5.08 -22.43 -7.85
C ARG A 22 4.11 -21.34 -7.38
N THR A 23 3.67 -21.40 -6.12
CA THR A 23 2.61 -20.53 -5.61
C THR A 23 3.06 -19.58 -4.52
N GLN A 24 4.22 -19.84 -3.89
CA GLN A 24 4.73 -19.04 -2.78
C GLN A 24 6.00 -18.27 -3.14
N CYS A 25 6.93 -18.87 -3.88
CA CYS A 25 8.18 -18.22 -4.28
C CYS A 25 7.97 -17.38 -5.54
N MET A 26 7.32 -16.24 -5.39
CA MET A 26 7.01 -15.37 -6.50
C MET A 26 8.15 -14.41 -6.81
N VAL A 27 8.33 -14.11 -8.07
CA VAL A 27 9.18 -13.00 -8.51
C VAL A 27 8.36 -11.71 -8.37
N ALA A 28 8.95 -10.68 -7.77
CA ALA A 28 8.32 -9.38 -7.72
C ALA A 28 7.92 -8.92 -9.11
N GLY A 29 6.68 -8.55 -9.27
CA GLY A 29 6.24 -7.75 -10.39
C GLY A 29 6.77 -6.32 -10.27
N THR A 30 6.68 -5.56 -11.32
CA THR A 30 6.98 -4.13 -11.29
C THR A 30 5.68 -3.36 -11.07
N ASN A 31 5.62 -2.62 -9.99
CA ASN A 31 4.43 -1.90 -9.52
C ASN A 31 4.63 -0.38 -9.54
N ASP A 32 5.63 0.11 -10.25
CA ASP A 32 5.89 1.54 -10.34
C ASP A 32 4.90 2.26 -11.28
N TRP A 33 4.93 3.57 -11.28
CA TRP A 33 4.05 4.42 -12.09
C TRP A 33 4.01 4.00 -13.56
N ARG A 34 5.17 3.78 -14.18
CA ARG A 34 5.26 3.47 -15.62
C ARG A 34 4.58 2.15 -15.96
N GLN A 35 4.86 1.11 -15.19
CA GLN A 35 4.35 -0.23 -15.45
C GLN A 35 2.85 -0.30 -15.17
N ASN A 36 2.38 0.33 -14.12
CA ASN A 36 0.96 0.40 -13.83
C ASN A 36 0.18 1.15 -14.91
N HIS A 37 0.64 2.32 -15.32
CA HIS A 37 0.00 3.07 -16.41
C HIS A 37 0.11 2.36 -17.78
N ALA A 38 1.20 1.64 -18.04
CA ALA A 38 1.34 0.81 -19.23
C ALA A 38 0.39 -0.39 -19.21
N ALA A 39 0.25 -1.07 -18.05
CA ALA A 39 -0.67 -2.19 -17.88
C ALA A 39 -2.14 -1.74 -18.00
N TYR A 40 -2.45 -0.59 -17.41
CA TYR A 40 -3.73 0.07 -17.49
C TYR A 40 -4.16 0.35 -18.93
N ASN A 41 -3.24 0.77 -19.79
CA ASN A 41 -3.44 1.02 -21.22
C ASN A 41 -4.72 1.82 -21.53
N ARG A 42 -4.93 2.95 -20.86
CA ARG A 42 -6.11 3.82 -21.04
C ARG A 42 -7.45 3.14 -20.79
N GLY A 43 -7.48 2.14 -19.89
CA GLY A 43 -8.68 1.40 -19.53
C GLY A 43 -8.88 0.07 -20.23
N GLU A 44 -8.07 -0.27 -21.22
CA GLU A 44 -8.16 -1.58 -21.90
C GLU A 44 -7.69 -2.74 -21.01
N MET A 45 -6.83 -2.49 -20.03
CA MET A 45 -6.36 -3.47 -19.02
C MET A 45 -5.69 -4.72 -19.62
N ASP A 46 -5.18 -4.63 -20.84
CA ASP A 46 -4.76 -5.77 -21.65
C ASP A 46 -3.24 -5.94 -21.77
N LYS A 47 -2.44 -5.03 -21.17
CA LYS A 47 -0.98 -5.05 -21.32
C LYS A 47 -0.22 -5.56 -20.10
N TRP A 48 -0.86 -6.18 -19.14
CA TRP A 48 -0.22 -6.68 -17.91
C TRP A 48 1.02 -7.53 -18.18
N ALA A 49 0.89 -8.57 -19.00
CA ALA A 49 2.00 -9.46 -19.32
C ALA A 49 3.14 -8.77 -20.10
N MET A 50 2.83 -7.72 -20.83
CA MET A 50 3.82 -6.96 -21.63
C MET A 50 4.48 -5.85 -20.80
N ALA A 51 3.71 -5.16 -19.99
CA ALA A 51 4.18 -4.08 -19.14
C ALA A 51 4.98 -4.60 -17.95
N ASN A 52 4.68 -5.80 -17.52
CA ASN A 52 5.27 -6.44 -16.34
C ASN A 52 5.98 -7.75 -16.69
N THR A 53 5.37 -8.88 -16.39
CA THR A 53 5.84 -10.21 -16.76
C THR A 53 4.64 -11.10 -17.06
N PRO A 54 4.83 -12.23 -17.76
CA PRO A 54 3.75 -13.21 -17.93
C PRO A 54 3.16 -13.74 -16.62
N TYR A 55 3.91 -13.66 -15.53
CA TYR A 55 3.43 -14.07 -14.20
C TYR A 55 2.38 -13.12 -13.63
N SER A 56 2.34 -11.86 -14.08
CA SER A 56 1.36 -10.85 -13.62
C SER A 56 -0.10 -11.30 -13.78
N ILE A 57 -0.40 -12.15 -14.75
CA ILE A 57 -1.74 -12.71 -14.99
C ILE A 57 -1.91 -14.13 -14.44
N GLY A 58 -0.93 -14.62 -13.68
CA GLY A 58 -1.05 -15.85 -12.92
C GLY A 58 -1.94 -15.66 -11.69
N TYR A 59 -2.62 -16.71 -11.26
CA TYR A 59 -3.43 -16.68 -10.04
C TYR A 59 -3.14 -17.89 -9.14
N VAL A 60 -3.58 -17.77 -7.88
CA VAL A 60 -3.52 -18.83 -6.87
C VAL A 60 -4.93 -19.26 -6.49
N HIS A 61 -5.05 -20.44 -5.88
CA HIS A 61 -6.30 -20.99 -5.35
C HIS A 61 -6.39 -20.81 -3.82
N GLU A 62 -7.56 -21.06 -3.26
CA GLU A 62 -7.79 -21.09 -1.82
C GLU A 62 -6.75 -21.95 -1.07
N ALA A 63 -6.42 -23.12 -1.60
CA ALA A 63 -5.43 -24.03 -1.01
C ALA A 63 -4.02 -23.43 -0.90
N ASP A 64 -3.71 -22.39 -1.67
CA ASP A 64 -2.42 -21.71 -1.68
C ASP A 64 -2.34 -20.60 -0.62
N ILE A 65 -3.48 -19.97 -0.32
CA ILE A 65 -3.61 -18.85 0.64
C ILE A 65 -4.82 -19.05 1.58
N PRO A 66 -4.88 -20.17 2.32
CA PRO A 66 -6.09 -20.57 3.04
C PRO A 66 -6.47 -19.62 4.19
N VAL A 67 -5.53 -18.90 4.79
CA VAL A 67 -5.83 -17.95 5.89
C VAL A 67 -6.57 -16.74 5.35
N GLN A 68 -6.08 -16.15 4.26
CA GLN A 68 -6.70 -15.00 3.61
C GLN A 68 -8.13 -15.35 3.16
N TYR A 69 -8.32 -16.52 2.53
CA TYR A 69 -9.65 -17.00 2.13
C TYR A 69 -10.59 -17.17 3.33
N LYS A 70 -10.13 -17.80 4.42
CA LYS A 70 -10.95 -17.96 5.62
C LYS A 70 -11.37 -16.64 6.26
N LEU A 71 -10.48 -15.65 6.27
CA LEU A 71 -10.82 -14.31 6.76
C LEU A 71 -11.85 -13.64 5.84
N ALA A 72 -11.66 -13.76 4.53
CA ALA A 72 -12.58 -13.22 3.54
C ALA A 72 -13.97 -13.89 3.57
N GLU A 73 -14.04 -15.21 3.78
CA GLU A 73 -15.29 -15.96 3.89
C GLU A 73 -16.05 -15.68 5.19
N ALA A 74 -15.32 -15.45 6.30
CA ALA A 74 -15.91 -15.25 7.60
C ALA A 74 -16.34 -13.81 7.88
N PHE A 75 -15.80 -12.84 7.17
CA PHE A 75 -15.96 -11.41 7.43
C PHE A 75 -16.25 -10.61 6.16
N THR A 76 -16.22 -9.29 6.24
CA THR A 76 -16.57 -8.44 5.09
C THR A 76 -15.37 -8.23 4.17
N VAL A 77 -15.57 -8.44 2.86
CA VAL A 77 -14.61 -8.15 1.79
C VAL A 77 -15.01 -6.86 1.08
N GLY A 78 -14.06 -5.97 0.87
CA GLY A 78 -14.24 -4.77 0.04
C GLY A 78 -13.85 -5.05 -1.41
N ASP A 79 -14.78 -5.59 -2.20
CA ASP A 79 -14.52 -5.96 -3.60
C ASP A 79 -14.20 -4.78 -4.52
N MET A 80 -14.65 -3.59 -4.16
CA MET A 80 -14.41 -2.34 -4.90
C MET A 80 -13.47 -1.40 -4.13
N TYR A 81 -12.48 -1.94 -3.44
CA TYR A 81 -11.43 -1.17 -2.79
C TYR A 81 -10.24 -1.03 -3.74
N TYR A 82 -9.88 0.21 -4.04
CA TYR A 82 -8.84 0.56 -4.99
C TYR A 82 -7.64 1.18 -4.30
N GLU A 83 -6.44 0.96 -4.85
CA GLU A 83 -5.28 1.77 -4.47
C GLU A 83 -5.54 3.25 -4.79
N SER A 84 -5.04 4.14 -3.94
CA SER A 84 -5.31 5.57 -4.08
C SER A 84 -4.59 6.18 -5.28
N ILE A 85 -3.39 5.69 -5.57
CA ILE A 85 -2.51 6.19 -6.62
C ILE A 85 -2.11 5.00 -7.49
N MET A 86 -2.24 5.13 -8.79
CA MET A 86 -1.87 4.09 -9.77
C MET A 86 -0.33 3.96 -9.84
N SER A 87 0.27 3.52 -8.74
CA SER A 87 1.71 3.46 -8.56
C SER A 87 2.10 2.52 -7.41
N SER A 88 3.25 2.74 -6.84
CA SER A 88 3.95 1.88 -5.89
C SER A 88 3.60 2.18 -4.42
N THR A 89 4.30 1.50 -3.51
CA THR A 89 4.16 1.52 -2.05
C THR A 89 4.09 2.93 -1.44
N ALA A 90 5.09 3.78 -1.71
CA ALA A 90 5.22 5.06 -1.00
C ALA A 90 4.05 6.02 -1.26
N PRO A 91 3.60 6.29 -2.50
CA PRO A 91 2.44 7.16 -2.73
C PRO A 91 1.16 6.62 -2.09
N ASN A 92 0.92 5.32 -2.16
CA ASN A 92 -0.27 4.71 -1.57
C ASN A 92 -0.27 4.80 -0.04
N ARG A 93 0.85 4.51 0.61
CA ARG A 93 0.99 4.64 2.06
C ARG A 93 0.94 6.11 2.51
N VAL A 94 1.51 7.04 1.75
CA VAL A 94 1.40 8.49 2.00
C VAL A 94 -0.07 8.92 1.93
N SER A 95 -0.80 8.47 0.90
CA SER A 95 -2.23 8.75 0.78
C SER A 95 -3.01 8.16 1.97
N TRP A 96 -2.71 6.93 2.37
CA TRP A 96 -3.39 6.26 3.47
C TRP A 96 -3.21 6.98 4.81
N PHE A 97 -2.02 7.52 5.06
CA PHE A 97 -1.71 8.24 6.30
C PHE A 97 -2.06 9.73 6.28
N SER A 98 -2.50 10.29 5.14
CA SER A 98 -2.80 11.73 5.06
C SER A 98 -4.00 12.10 4.19
N GLY A 99 -4.59 11.14 3.50
CA GLY A 99 -5.71 11.35 2.57
C GLY A 99 -5.32 12.04 1.27
N THR A 100 -4.03 12.25 1.02
CA THR A 100 -3.53 12.94 -0.18
C THR A 100 -2.04 12.70 -0.39
N ILE A 101 -1.61 12.75 -1.64
CA ILE A 101 -0.20 12.87 -1.99
C ILE A 101 0.21 14.33 -2.21
N ASN A 102 -0.69 15.27 -1.92
CA ASN A 102 -0.55 16.70 -2.14
C ASN A 102 -0.24 17.05 -3.63
N PRO A 103 -1.10 16.62 -4.57
CA PRO A 103 -0.88 16.85 -5.98
C PRO A 103 -0.91 18.35 -6.31
N PRO A 104 -0.24 18.79 -7.39
CA PRO A 104 -0.33 20.15 -7.85
C PRO A 104 -1.75 20.46 -8.37
N LYS A 105 -2.15 21.71 -8.32
CA LYS A 105 -3.34 22.15 -9.04
C LYS A 105 -3.05 22.21 -10.54
N GLY A 106 -3.86 21.56 -11.33
CA GLY A 106 -3.72 21.45 -12.76
C GLY A 106 -2.66 20.44 -13.21
N SER A 107 -2.62 20.14 -14.50
CA SER A 107 -1.75 19.12 -15.10
C SER A 107 -0.24 19.40 -15.02
N LYS A 108 0.14 20.55 -14.50
CA LYS A 108 1.55 20.97 -14.41
C LYS A 108 2.12 20.69 -13.03
N VAL A 109 3.03 19.79 -12.94
CA VAL A 109 3.76 19.41 -11.70
C VAL A 109 4.63 20.53 -11.14
N ASN A 110 4.55 21.74 -11.65
CA ASN A 110 5.39 22.84 -11.23
C ASN A 110 4.81 23.61 -10.02
N GLY A 111 5.40 23.36 -8.89
CA GLY A 111 5.79 24.42 -8.00
C GLY A 111 4.95 24.71 -6.80
N THR A 112 3.63 24.77 -6.76
CA THR A 112 2.91 25.24 -5.55
C THR A 112 3.06 24.31 -4.35
N ASN A 113 3.27 23.02 -4.58
CA ASN A 113 3.38 22.01 -3.53
C ASN A 113 4.83 21.69 -3.16
N LYS A 114 5.79 22.21 -3.88
CA LYS A 114 7.22 21.95 -3.67
C LYS A 114 7.68 22.33 -2.25
N HIS A 115 7.17 23.42 -1.71
CA HIS A 115 7.46 23.84 -0.33
C HIS A 115 6.83 22.90 0.72
N MET A 116 5.82 22.14 0.35
CA MET A 116 5.19 21.10 1.18
C MET A 116 5.83 19.74 1.04
N GLY A 117 6.72 19.54 0.05
CA GLY A 117 7.44 18.31 -0.15
C GLY A 117 6.77 17.29 -1.08
N GLY A 118 5.62 17.62 -1.66
CA GLY A 118 4.92 16.73 -2.59
C GLY A 118 4.97 17.21 -4.04
N PRO A 119 4.29 16.50 -4.95
CA PRO A 119 3.62 15.21 -4.72
C PRO A 119 4.61 14.04 -4.66
N THR A 120 4.20 12.95 -4.01
CA THR A 120 4.87 11.66 -4.08
C THR A 120 4.10 10.78 -5.07
N LEU A 121 4.67 10.51 -6.23
CA LEU A 121 4.01 9.77 -7.32
C LEU A 121 4.55 8.36 -7.51
N ASP A 122 5.74 8.08 -6.98
CA ASP A 122 6.44 6.81 -7.14
C ASP A 122 7.42 6.61 -5.97
N ASN A 123 7.84 5.39 -5.67
CA ASN A 123 8.86 5.09 -4.65
C ASN A 123 10.15 5.89 -4.86
N ARG A 124 10.51 6.17 -6.12
CA ARG A 124 11.67 7.00 -6.46
C ARG A 124 11.56 8.44 -5.95
N ASP A 125 10.37 8.91 -5.70
CA ASP A 125 10.09 10.27 -5.27
C ASP A 125 10.11 10.42 -3.75
N SER A 126 10.15 9.32 -3.03
CA SER A 126 10.25 9.30 -1.56
C SER A 126 11.64 9.64 -1.01
N VAL A 127 12.61 9.91 -1.87
CA VAL A 127 13.98 10.29 -1.50
C VAL A 127 14.06 11.81 -1.31
N GLY A 128 14.54 12.23 -0.16
CA GLY A 128 14.55 13.60 0.36
C GLY A 128 14.77 14.75 -0.61
N CYS A 129 14.14 15.89 -0.30
CA CYS A 129 14.29 17.15 -1.05
C CYS A 129 15.73 17.63 -1.18
N GLU A 130 16.59 17.18 -0.29
CA GLU A 130 18.00 17.55 -0.26
C GLU A 130 18.83 16.78 -1.28
N ARG A 131 18.26 15.72 -1.87
CA ARG A 131 18.89 14.97 -2.96
C ARG A 131 18.38 15.48 -4.30
N THR A 132 19.20 16.28 -4.94
CA THR A 132 18.96 16.78 -6.29
C THR A 132 19.20 15.73 -7.37
N ASP A 133 19.64 14.54 -6.98
CA ASP A 133 20.13 13.49 -7.87
C ASP A 133 19.03 12.81 -8.68
N SER A 134 17.77 12.93 -8.27
CA SER A 134 16.67 12.34 -9.03
C SER A 134 16.33 13.11 -10.29
N GLY A 135 16.82 14.35 -10.41
CA GLY A 135 16.49 15.24 -11.54
C GLY A 135 14.99 15.56 -11.68
N LYS A 136 14.17 15.22 -10.65
CA LYS A 136 12.72 15.35 -10.69
C LYS A 136 12.27 16.54 -9.86
N PRO A 137 11.67 17.56 -10.51
CA PRO A 137 11.35 18.83 -9.84
C PRO A 137 10.08 18.77 -8.96
N PHE A 138 9.32 17.69 -8.98
CA PHE A 138 7.99 17.62 -8.37
C PHE A 138 7.91 16.74 -7.13
N SER A 139 8.96 16.02 -6.79
CA SER A 139 8.98 15.17 -5.62
C SER A 139 10.02 15.62 -4.62
N CYS A 140 9.62 15.62 -3.37
CA CYS A 140 10.45 16.24 -2.35
C CYS A 140 10.05 15.78 -0.95
N VAL A 141 10.91 15.07 -0.29
CA VAL A 141 10.82 14.87 1.16
C VAL A 141 11.83 15.81 1.86
N PRO A 142 11.53 16.27 3.07
CA PRO A 142 10.41 15.90 3.94
C PRO A 142 9.09 16.49 3.52
N LEU A 143 8.05 15.66 3.63
CA LEU A 143 6.66 16.08 3.49
C LEU A 143 6.27 16.98 4.66
N ARG A 144 5.33 17.93 4.45
CA ARG A 144 5.04 18.97 5.45
C ARG A 144 3.56 19.19 5.74
N TRP A 145 2.65 18.59 4.98
CA TRP A 145 1.22 18.67 5.29
C TRP A 145 0.86 17.75 6.46
N LYS A 146 -0.30 17.92 6.99
CA LYS A 146 -0.76 17.25 8.19
C LYS A 146 -1.19 15.82 7.91
N THR A 147 -0.85 14.92 8.80
CA THR A 147 -1.19 13.49 8.73
C THR A 147 -2.45 13.15 9.52
N VAL A 148 -3.09 12.03 9.19
CA VAL A 148 -4.25 11.53 9.96
C VAL A 148 -3.92 11.35 11.45
N PRO A 149 -2.77 10.75 11.84
CA PRO A 149 -2.42 10.65 13.26
C PRO A 149 -2.31 11.99 14.00
N GLU A 150 -1.91 13.08 13.29
CA GLU A 150 -1.90 14.41 13.90
C GLU A 150 -3.32 14.93 14.15
N TYR A 151 -4.26 14.68 13.24
CA TYR A 151 -5.68 15.00 13.46
C TYR A 151 -6.27 14.19 14.62
N LEU A 152 -5.95 12.90 14.71
CA LEU A 152 -6.35 12.05 15.85
C LEU A 152 -5.83 12.62 17.17
N GLN A 153 -4.55 12.98 17.21
CA GLN A 153 -3.94 13.56 18.41
C GLN A 153 -4.58 14.87 18.83
N GLU A 154 -4.91 15.76 17.90
CA GLU A 154 -5.61 17.01 18.18
C GLU A 154 -7.05 16.80 18.68
N ALA A 155 -7.70 15.74 18.18
CA ALA A 155 -9.03 15.35 18.65
C ALA A 155 -9.01 14.61 20.00
N GLY A 156 -7.83 14.38 20.58
CA GLY A 156 -7.70 13.63 21.83
C GLY A 156 -7.86 12.13 21.68
N ILE A 157 -7.90 11.61 20.43
CA ILE A 157 -8.00 10.18 20.12
C ILE A 157 -6.62 9.55 20.27
N SER A 158 -6.53 8.48 21.03
CA SER A 158 -5.28 7.77 21.23
C SER A 158 -4.90 6.96 19.98
N TRP A 159 -3.63 7.00 19.61
CA TRP A 159 -3.13 6.27 18.45
C TRP A 159 -1.68 5.82 18.62
N ARG A 160 -1.29 4.79 17.85
CA ARG A 160 0.09 4.28 17.79
C ARG A 160 0.33 3.46 16.54
N VAL A 161 1.59 3.47 16.05
CA VAL A 161 2.13 2.51 15.10
C VAL A 161 2.88 1.40 15.85
N TYR A 162 2.54 0.15 15.59
CA TYR A 162 3.21 -1.04 16.08
C TYR A 162 4.05 -1.62 14.95
N GLN A 163 5.35 -1.67 15.14
CA GLN A 163 6.31 -2.12 14.14
C GLN A 163 7.62 -2.56 14.78
N ASP A 164 8.33 -3.43 14.07
CA ASP A 164 9.71 -3.83 14.37
C ASP A 164 10.69 -3.00 13.52
N LYS A 165 11.99 -3.06 13.84
CA LYS A 165 13.03 -2.30 13.12
C LYS A 165 13.21 -2.73 11.66
N ASP A 166 12.87 -3.95 11.35
CA ASP A 166 12.99 -4.59 10.04
C ASP A 166 11.69 -4.50 9.22
N ASN A 167 10.95 -3.42 9.37
CA ASN A 167 9.66 -3.15 8.76
C ASN A 167 9.69 -2.79 7.26
N PHE A 168 10.73 -3.11 6.55
CA PHE A 168 10.93 -2.82 5.12
C PHE A 168 11.02 -1.31 4.75
N GLY A 169 11.01 -0.41 5.74
CA GLY A 169 10.90 1.03 5.50
C GLY A 169 9.47 1.48 5.18
N ASP A 170 8.49 0.66 5.47
CA ASP A 170 7.10 0.81 5.11
C ASP A 170 6.28 1.74 6.03
N ASP A 171 6.90 2.29 7.07
CA ASP A 171 6.28 3.36 7.86
C ASP A 171 6.48 4.72 7.16
N PRO A 172 5.44 5.25 6.48
CA PRO A 172 5.61 6.48 5.70
C PRO A 172 5.76 7.73 6.58
N LEU A 173 5.41 7.68 7.87
CA LEU A 173 5.50 8.83 8.78
C LEU A 173 6.92 9.37 8.92
N VAL A 174 7.93 8.53 8.65
CA VAL A 174 9.34 8.96 8.63
C VAL A 174 9.63 10.00 7.54
N MET A 175 8.78 10.11 6.53
CA MET A 175 8.93 11.07 5.43
C MET A 175 8.51 12.49 5.85
N TRP A 176 7.71 12.65 6.91
CA TRP A 176 7.21 13.96 7.33
C TRP A 176 8.16 14.72 8.24
N LYS A 177 8.35 15.99 7.94
CA LYS A 177 9.24 16.91 8.69
C LYS A 177 8.93 16.96 10.18
N GLN A 178 7.64 16.99 10.53
CA GLN A 178 7.20 17.08 11.92
C GLN A 178 7.60 15.82 12.72
N TYR A 179 7.53 14.63 12.14
CA TYR A 179 7.99 13.39 12.78
C TYR A 179 9.50 13.35 12.91
N GLN A 180 10.24 13.73 11.86
CA GLN A 180 11.70 13.84 11.90
C GLN A 180 12.18 14.84 12.97
N THR A 181 11.47 15.95 13.11
CA THR A 181 11.77 16.96 14.13
C THR A 181 11.44 16.45 15.53
N SER A 182 10.28 15.76 15.67
CA SER A 182 9.88 15.11 16.92
C SER A 182 10.87 14.04 17.35
N ALA A 183 11.37 13.22 16.42
CA ALA A 183 12.37 12.19 16.71
C ALA A 183 13.66 12.75 17.33
N LYS A 184 14.14 13.89 16.80
CA LYS A 184 15.33 14.58 17.36
C LYS A 184 15.13 15.05 18.79
N LYS A 185 13.89 15.34 19.18
CA LYS A 185 13.50 15.84 20.51
C LYS A 185 12.93 14.76 21.42
N LYS A 186 12.84 13.53 20.96
CA LYS A 186 12.12 12.41 21.63
C LYS A 186 10.66 12.78 21.96
N GLY A 187 10.03 13.53 21.06
CA GLY A 187 8.65 14.02 21.25
C GLY A 187 7.59 12.96 20.90
N ASP A 188 6.36 13.25 21.29
CA ASP A 188 5.22 12.31 21.25
C ASP A 188 4.91 11.77 19.85
N LEU A 189 4.95 12.62 18.82
CA LEU A 189 4.68 12.17 17.45
C LEU A 189 5.63 11.04 17.03
N ALA A 190 6.92 11.19 17.30
CA ALA A 190 7.90 10.16 16.94
C ALA A 190 7.78 8.92 17.85
N GLN A 191 7.47 9.11 19.13
CA GLN A 191 7.30 7.97 20.04
C GLN A 191 6.08 7.12 19.70
N ARG A 192 5.02 7.73 19.16
CA ARG A 192 3.82 7.02 18.72
C ARG A 192 3.91 6.53 17.28
N GLY A 193 4.48 7.32 16.37
CA GLY A 193 4.44 7.09 14.94
C GLY A 193 5.66 6.40 14.35
N THR A 194 6.87 6.71 14.82
CA THR A 194 8.12 6.25 14.18
C THR A 194 9.07 5.52 15.12
N SER A 195 8.58 5.10 16.29
CA SER A 195 9.31 4.22 17.20
C SER A 195 9.07 2.75 16.86
N PHE A 196 9.88 1.89 17.44
CA PHE A 196 9.82 0.45 17.25
C PHE A 196 9.40 -0.27 18.54
N PRO A 197 8.12 -0.23 18.92
CA PRO A 197 7.63 -0.90 20.13
C PRO A 197 7.64 -2.42 20.03
N GLY A 198 7.74 -2.95 18.80
CA GLY A 198 7.64 -4.37 18.51
C GLY A 198 6.20 -4.87 18.38
N LEU A 199 6.01 -5.92 17.59
CA LEU A 199 4.70 -6.56 17.43
C LEU A 199 4.25 -7.30 18.71
N GLN A 200 5.19 -7.79 19.53
CA GLN A 200 4.84 -8.39 20.82
C GLN A 200 4.06 -7.41 21.70
N LYS A 201 4.41 -6.13 21.65
CA LYS A 201 3.67 -5.08 22.38
C LYS A 201 2.21 -4.97 21.89
N PHE A 202 1.97 -5.10 20.59
CA PHE A 202 0.60 -5.14 20.06
C PHE A 202 -0.18 -6.32 20.63
N PHE A 203 0.40 -7.52 20.62
CA PHE A 203 -0.27 -8.72 21.13
C PHE A 203 -0.59 -8.60 22.62
N ASP A 204 0.33 -8.06 23.41
CA ASP A 204 0.11 -7.84 24.85
C ASP A 204 -0.97 -6.77 25.09
N ASP A 205 -0.95 -5.66 24.35
CA ASP A 205 -1.95 -4.60 24.48
C ASP A 205 -3.35 -5.08 24.04
N ALA A 206 -3.45 -5.89 22.97
CA ALA A 206 -4.71 -6.48 22.53
C ALA A 206 -5.29 -7.42 23.60
N ARG A 207 -4.47 -8.35 24.11
CA ARG A 207 -4.88 -9.26 25.19
C ARG A 207 -5.38 -8.51 26.43
N ASP A 208 -4.68 -7.47 26.82
CA ASP A 208 -4.93 -6.74 28.06
C ASP A 208 -6.02 -5.65 27.92
N GLY A 209 -6.50 -5.38 26.70
CA GLY A 209 -7.46 -4.31 26.42
C GLY A 209 -6.84 -2.91 26.50
N LYS A 210 -5.57 -2.79 26.15
CA LYS A 210 -4.78 -1.55 26.23
C LYS A 210 -4.42 -0.98 24.85
N LEU A 211 -4.98 -1.51 23.77
CA LEU A 211 -4.78 -0.93 22.46
C LEU A 211 -5.27 0.53 22.44
N PRO A 212 -4.54 1.45 21.82
CA PRO A 212 -5.08 2.76 21.49
C PRO A 212 -6.34 2.64 20.64
N GLU A 213 -7.17 3.68 20.64
CA GLU A 213 -8.38 3.75 19.80
C GLU A 213 -8.09 3.54 18.34
N VAL A 214 -6.92 4.01 17.85
CA VAL A 214 -6.43 3.74 16.51
C VAL A 214 -5.03 3.12 16.58
N SER A 215 -4.91 1.90 16.09
CA SER A 215 -3.66 1.12 16.10
C SER A 215 -3.28 0.78 14.66
N TYR A 216 -2.13 1.27 14.21
CA TYR A 216 -1.54 0.90 12.93
C TYR A 216 -0.54 -0.23 13.14
N ILE A 217 -0.56 -1.22 12.27
CA ILE A 217 0.40 -2.33 12.30
C ILE A 217 1.18 -2.29 10.99
N VAL A 218 2.50 -2.23 11.10
CA VAL A 218 3.41 -2.38 9.95
C VAL A 218 4.17 -3.67 10.13
N ALA A 219 3.97 -4.62 9.21
CA ALA A 219 4.60 -5.92 9.27
C ALA A 219 6.13 -5.80 9.14
N PRO A 220 6.91 -6.69 9.79
CA PRO A 220 8.32 -6.83 9.47
C PRO A 220 8.49 -7.35 8.05
N MET A 221 9.65 -7.09 7.46
CA MET A 221 9.98 -7.39 6.07
C MET A 221 9.64 -8.85 5.69
N GLN A 222 10.00 -9.80 6.55
CA GLN A 222 9.78 -11.23 6.31
C GLN A 222 8.32 -11.66 6.29
N LEU A 223 7.42 -10.83 6.81
CA LEU A 223 5.98 -11.10 6.92
C LEU A 223 5.14 -10.14 6.06
N SER A 224 5.79 -9.37 5.17
CA SER A 224 5.15 -8.32 4.37
C SER A 224 4.41 -8.83 3.13
N GLU A 225 4.62 -10.08 2.73
CA GLU A 225 4.21 -10.65 1.44
C GLU A 225 4.89 -10.02 0.20
N HIS A 226 5.73 -9.00 0.41
CA HIS A 226 6.53 -8.46 -0.68
C HIS A 226 7.61 -9.48 -1.11
N PRO A 227 7.68 -9.88 -2.39
CA PRO A 227 8.72 -10.81 -2.84
C PRO A 227 10.15 -10.35 -2.47
N PRO A 228 11.03 -11.25 -2.04
CA PRO A 228 10.92 -12.72 -2.11
C PRO A 228 10.21 -13.39 -0.92
N TYR A 229 9.58 -12.65 -0.04
CA TYR A 229 8.82 -13.21 1.08
C TYR A 229 7.49 -13.77 0.59
N MET A 230 7.04 -14.84 1.25
CA MET A 230 5.94 -15.66 0.75
C MET A 230 4.58 -15.20 1.25
N PRO A 231 3.50 -15.35 0.46
CA PRO A 231 2.13 -15.14 0.93
C PRO A 231 1.79 -15.91 2.21
N MET A 232 2.37 -17.11 2.40
CA MET A 232 2.18 -17.88 3.64
C MET A 232 2.82 -17.23 4.88
N ASP A 233 3.88 -16.45 4.71
CA ASP A 233 4.50 -15.72 5.82
C ASP A 233 3.60 -14.56 6.26
N GLY A 234 3.02 -13.83 5.30
CA GLY A 234 2.01 -12.81 5.59
C GLY A 234 0.71 -13.40 6.14
N ALA A 235 0.30 -14.57 5.66
CA ALA A 235 -0.83 -15.30 6.23
C ALA A 235 -0.65 -15.58 7.73
N TRP A 236 0.58 -15.92 8.13
CA TRP A 236 0.88 -16.14 9.55
C TRP A 236 0.63 -14.88 10.39
N ILE A 237 1.19 -13.73 10.02
CA ILE A 237 1.00 -12.49 10.78
C ILE A 237 -0.46 -12.03 10.76
N GLN A 238 -1.15 -12.14 9.62
CA GLN A 238 -2.57 -11.83 9.53
C GLN A 238 -3.38 -12.69 10.49
N GLY A 239 -3.13 -14.00 10.51
CA GLY A 239 -3.79 -14.93 11.44
C GLY A 239 -3.51 -14.63 12.91
N GLU A 240 -2.26 -14.32 13.27
CA GLU A 240 -1.90 -14.01 14.68
C GLU A 240 -2.49 -12.66 15.12
N VAL A 241 -2.50 -11.65 14.26
CA VAL A 241 -3.15 -10.36 14.55
C VAL A 241 -4.65 -10.53 14.72
N ALA A 242 -5.32 -11.27 13.81
CA ALA A 242 -6.75 -11.58 13.94
C ALA A 242 -7.06 -12.30 15.25
N LYS A 243 -6.31 -13.34 15.59
CA LYS A 243 -6.47 -14.08 16.86
C LYS A 243 -6.30 -13.16 18.06
N ALA A 244 -5.26 -12.31 18.08
CA ALA A 244 -5.00 -11.41 19.19
C ALA A 244 -6.15 -10.43 19.40
N VAL A 245 -6.73 -9.89 18.34
CA VAL A 245 -7.87 -8.99 18.40
C VAL A 245 -9.13 -9.72 18.80
N MET A 246 -9.44 -10.87 18.17
CA MET A 246 -10.65 -11.66 18.44
C MET A 246 -10.70 -12.23 19.87
N HIS A 247 -9.55 -12.53 20.47
CA HIS A 247 -9.48 -13.00 21.87
C HIS A 247 -9.14 -11.89 22.86
N GLY A 248 -8.93 -10.66 22.35
CA GLY A 248 -8.65 -9.49 23.17
C GLY A 248 -9.88 -8.99 23.92
N LYS A 249 -9.65 -8.27 25.03
CA LYS A 249 -10.74 -7.78 25.90
C LYS A 249 -11.71 -6.82 25.23
N ASN A 250 -11.32 -6.18 24.14
CA ASN A 250 -12.09 -5.15 23.46
C ASN A 250 -12.66 -5.64 22.12
N TRP A 251 -12.72 -6.96 21.89
CA TRP A 251 -13.21 -7.52 20.63
C TRP A 251 -14.58 -6.97 20.22
N ASP A 252 -15.51 -6.89 21.16
CA ASP A 252 -16.89 -6.44 20.89
C ASP A 252 -16.99 -4.99 20.38
N SER A 253 -15.91 -4.22 20.44
CA SER A 253 -15.83 -2.82 20.00
C SER A 253 -14.67 -2.56 19.05
N THR A 254 -14.11 -3.61 18.45
CA THR A 254 -12.93 -3.51 17.58
C THR A 254 -13.29 -3.85 16.13
N ALA A 255 -12.77 -3.06 15.21
CA ALA A 255 -12.70 -3.40 13.79
C ALA A 255 -11.23 -3.51 13.38
N LEU A 256 -10.81 -4.67 12.89
CA LEU A 256 -9.50 -4.89 12.33
C LEU A 256 -9.59 -4.83 10.81
N ILE A 257 -8.82 -3.96 10.22
CA ILE A 257 -8.80 -3.73 8.77
C ILE A 257 -7.50 -4.28 8.20
N TYR A 258 -7.61 -5.11 7.19
CA TYR A 258 -6.50 -5.52 6.34
C TYR A 258 -6.59 -4.80 5.01
N SER A 259 -5.52 -4.13 4.64
CA SER A 259 -5.40 -3.41 3.37
C SER A 259 -4.01 -3.63 2.82
N TYR A 260 -3.94 -4.09 1.58
CA TYR A 260 -2.69 -4.07 0.83
C TYR A 260 -2.44 -2.64 0.33
N ASP A 261 -1.19 -2.28 0.11
CA ASP A 261 -0.82 -0.93 -0.27
C ASP A 261 -0.81 -0.72 -1.79
N GLU A 262 -0.51 -1.78 -2.55
CA GLU A 262 -0.45 -1.75 -4.01
C GLU A 262 -0.54 -3.17 -4.60
N THR A 263 -0.50 -3.29 -5.93
CA THR A 263 -0.80 -4.54 -6.64
C THR A 263 0.32 -5.57 -6.66
N GLY A 264 1.56 -5.21 -6.30
CA GLY A 264 2.73 -6.08 -6.53
C GLY A 264 3.02 -6.34 -8.02
N GLY A 265 2.35 -5.65 -8.94
CA GLY A 265 2.40 -5.91 -10.37
C GLY A 265 1.50 -7.05 -10.83
N TRP A 266 0.54 -7.48 -10.00
CA TRP A 266 -0.47 -8.50 -10.33
C TRP A 266 -1.67 -7.87 -11.02
N ALA A 267 -2.20 -8.57 -12.02
CA ALA A 267 -3.28 -8.08 -12.85
C ALA A 267 -4.62 -7.99 -12.11
N ASP A 268 -5.31 -6.89 -12.36
CA ASP A 268 -6.75 -6.79 -12.22
C ASP A 268 -7.41 -6.69 -13.60
N HIS A 269 -8.67 -7.07 -13.69
CA HIS A 269 -9.47 -6.98 -14.93
C HIS A 269 -10.62 -5.95 -14.80
N VAL A 270 -10.78 -5.35 -13.64
CA VAL A 270 -11.77 -4.30 -13.39
C VAL A 270 -11.13 -2.94 -13.60
N VAL A 271 -11.72 -2.17 -14.50
CA VAL A 271 -11.30 -0.80 -14.75
C VAL A 271 -11.66 0.07 -13.56
N SER A 272 -10.69 0.80 -13.03
CA SER A 272 -10.92 1.74 -11.93
C SER A 272 -11.87 2.85 -12.36
N PRO A 273 -12.70 3.37 -11.45
CA PRO A 273 -13.45 4.58 -11.73
C PRO A 273 -12.48 5.77 -11.89
N TYR A 274 -12.70 6.58 -12.92
CA TYR A 274 -11.87 7.77 -13.10
C TYR A 274 -12.52 8.98 -12.49
N PRO A 275 -11.72 9.88 -11.92
CA PRO A 275 -12.18 11.22 -11.63
C PRO A 275 -12.56 11.93 -12.92
N PRO A 276 -13.55 12.84 -12.91
CA PRO A 276 -13.84 13.69 -14.05
C PRO A 276 -12.59 14.48 -14.48
N GLN A 277 -12.37 14.65 -15.76
CA GLN A 277 -11.21 15.43 -16.28
C GLN A 277 -11.24 16.91 -15.85
N SER A 278 -12.39 17.41 -15.38
CA SER A 278 -12.51 18.72 -14.78
C SER A 278 -11.84 18.86 -13.43
N GLU A 279 -11.54 17.74 -12.77
CA GLU A 279 -10.84 17.72 -11.47
C GLU A 279 -9.34 17.81 -11.68
N GLU A 280 -8.84 19.02 -11.86
CA GLU A 280 -7.47 19.32 -12.25
C GLU A 280 -6.39 18.70 -11.33
N SER A 281 -6.70 18.43 -10.06
CA SER A 281 -5.77 17.82 -9.12
C SER A 281 -5.65 16.30 -9.23
N GLU A 282 -6.53 15.67 -10.01
CA GLU A 282 -6.58 14.23 -10.21
C GLU A 282 -5.93 13.77 -11.53
N TRP A 283 -5.51 14.73 -12.34
CA TRP A 283 -4.90 14.47 -13.65
C TRP A 283 -3.56 15.19 -13.75
N ILE A 284 -2.57 14.54 -14.38
CA ILE A 284 -1.22 15.07 -14.53
C ILE A 284 -0.66 14.73 -15.89
N GLU A 285 0.15 15.62 -16.48
CA GLU A 285 1.01 15.23 -17.59
C GLU A 285 2.01 14.18 -17.07
N ASP A 286 2.06 13.00 -17.71
CA ASP A 286 2.88 11.90 -17.23
C ASP A 286 4.34 12.34 -17.05
N PRO A 287 4.85 12.37 -15.82
CA PRO A 287 6.18 12.89 -15.54
C PRO A 287 7.30 11.91 -15.92
N TYR A 288 6.94 10.67 -16.21
CA TYR A 288 7.87 9.58 -16.48
C TYR A 288 7.86 9.15 -17.93
N ASP A 289 6.72 9.30 -18.61
CA ASP A 289 6.57 9.01 -20.05
C ASP A 289 5.60 10.01 -20.70
N LYS A 290 6.17 11.03 -21.32
CA LYS A 290 5.39 12.09 -21.99
C LYS A 290 4.52 11.59 -23.15
N SER A 291 4.78 10.40 -23.69
CA SER A 291 3.95 9.82 -24.73
C SER A 291 2.54 9.43 -24.23
N ASN A 292 2.37 9.24 -22.92
CA ASN A 292 1.08 8.99 -22.30
C ASN A 292 0.19 10.24 -22.24
N GLY A 293 0.77 11.44 -22.39
CA GLY A 293 0.05 12.70 -22.29
C GLY A 293 -0.48 12.95 -20.87
N ILE A 294 -1.72 13.46 -20.78
CA ILE A 294 -2.41 13.66 -19.50
C ILE A 294 -3.03 12.32 -19.09
N THR A 295 -2.71 11.88 -17.88
CA THR A 295 -3.13 10.61 -17.32
C THR A 295 -3.70 10.81 -15.91
N PRO A 296 -4.61 9.94 -15.43
CA PRO A 296 -5.11 10.01 -14.05
C PRO A 296 -3.99 9.67 -13.06
N ILE A 297 -4.00 10.31 -11.92
CA ILE A 297 -3.12 9.96 -10.79
C ILE A 297 -3.62 8.66 -10.12
N GLY A 298 -4.92 8.53 -9.99
CA GLY A 298 -5.65 7.41 -9.42
C GLY A 298 -7.16 7.59 -9.58
N PRO A 299 -7.96 6.72 -8.95
CA PRO A 299 -7.58 5.48 -8.29
C PRO A 299 -6.87 4.48 -9.21
N GLY A 300 -5.98 3.69 -8.63
CA GLY A 300 -5.35 2.61 -9.35
C GLY A 300 -6.19 1.33 -9.36
N PHE A 301 -5.57 0.16 -9.26
CA PHE A 301 -6.25 -1.12 -9.37
C PHE A 301 -6.88 -1.55 -8.03
N ARG A 302 -7.76 -2.56 -8.06
CA ARG A 302 -8.33 -3.12 -6.84
C ARG A 302 -7.27 -3.84 -6.03
N LEU A 303 -7.42 -3.71 -4.72
CA LEU A 303 -6.55 -4.36 -3.74
C LEU A 303 -7.36 -5.32 -2.86
N PRO A 304 -6.76 -6.40 -2.38
CA PRO A 304 -7.38 -7.20 -1.33
C PRO A 304 -7.63 -6.33 -0.09
N PHE A 305 -8.88 -6.33 0.36
CA PHE A 305 -9.31 -5.55 1.52
C PHE A 305 -10.40 -6.30 2.27
N TYR A 306 -10.24 -6.45 3.57
CA TYR A 306 -11.27 -7.04 4.42
C TYR A 306 -11.27 -6.45 5.83
N ILE A 307 -12.46 -6.47 6.44
CA ILE A 307 -12.70 -5.97 7.79
C ILE A 307 -13.12 -7.14 8.66
N VAL A 308 -12.34 -7.39 9.71
CA VAL A 308 -12.58 -8.43 10.70
C VAL A 308 -13.14 -7.78 11.96
N SER A 309 -14.42 -8.02 12.24
CA SER A 309 -15.11 -7.42 13.37
C SER A 309 -16.33 -8.28 13.75
N PRO A 310 -16.82 -8.23 14.99
CA PRO A 310 -18.10 -8.86 15.33
C PRO A 310 -19.31 -8.18 14.67
N TRP A 311 -19.10 -7.06 14.03
CA TRP A 311 -20.12 -6.24 13.35
C TRP A 311 -20.15 -6.42 11.83
N THR A 312 -19.30 -7.29 11.28
CA THR A 312 -19.17 -7.51 9.83
C THR A 312 -19.45 -8.94 9.42
#